data_db30086091621c2365be1147775dd196
#
_entry.id   db30086091621c2365be1147775dd196
#
_cell.length_a   1.000
_cell.length_b   1.000
_cell.length_c   1.000
_cell.angle_alpha   90.00
_cell.angle_beta   90.00
_cell.angle_gamma   90.00
#
_symmetry.space_group_name_H-M   'P 1'
#
loop_
_entity.id
_entity.type
_entity.pdbx_description
1 polymer ?
#
loop_
_entity_poly.entity_id
_entity_poly.type
_entity_poly.pdbx_seq_one_letter_code
_entity_poly.pdbx_strand_id
1 'polypeptide(L)'
;MFDQPAHLWRHTLREALLAARKDRDVTRVSALRSALSAIDNAETPDGARVDALSSGTIAGGVVGLGAAEVARRDLSDAEIRSLLHGEIDEPLDAARAIDASHPERATTPRAEAAVLSDLLGDV
;
A
#
# COMPACT_ATOMS: atom_id res chain seq x y z
N MET A 1 -1.89 -11.13 -24.34
CA MET A 1 -2.61 -10.27 -23.43
C MET A 1 -1.72 -9.86 -22.28
N PHE A 2 -1.61 -8.57 -22.05
CA PHE A 2 -0.70 -8.06 -21.07
C PHE A 2 -1.42 -7.67 -19.80
N ASP A 3 -0.88 -8.08 -18.66
CA ASP A 3 -1.46 -7.70 -17.39
C ASP A 3 -1.09 -6.27 -17.07
N GLN A 4 -1.99 -5.57 -16.41
CA GLN A 4 -1.73 -4.22 -15.95
C GLN A 4 -0.64 -4.23 -14.87
N PRO A 5 0.21 -3.20 -14.83
CA PRO A 5 1.25 -3.13 -13.80
C PRO A 5 0.73 -3.28 -12.39
N ALA A 6 -0.42 -2.68 -12.07
CA ALA A 6 -1.00 -2.82 -10.75
C ALA A 6 -1.34 -4.26 -10.41
N HIS A 7 -1.83 -5.02 -11.40
CA HIS A 7 -2.15 -6.41 -11.19
C HIS A 7 -0.89 -7.22 -10.89
N LEU A 8 0.17 -6.98 -11.62
CA LEU A 8 1.44 -7.67 -11.41
C LEU A 8 2.04 -7.34 -10.05
N TRP A 9 2.01 -6.07 -9.67
CA TRP A 9 2.53 -5.64 -8.38
C TRP A 9 1.72 -6.23 -7.23
N ARG A 10 0.38 -6.24 -7.39
CA ARG A 10 -0.48 -6.86 -6.37
C ARG A 10 -0.16 -8.32 -6.20
N HIS A 11 0.07 -9.02 -7.31
CA HIS A 11 0.43 -10.44 -7.24
C HIS A 11 1.72 -10.63 -6.45
N THR A 12 2.75 -9.86 -6.77
CA THR A 12 4.03 -9.92 -6.09
C THR A 12 3.88 -9.63 -4.59
N LEU A 13 3.14 -8.58 -4.26
CA LEU A 13 2.95 -8.18 -2.87
C LEU A 13 2.13 -9.20 -2.10
N ARG A 14 1.11 -9.77 -2.72
CA ARG A 14 0.28 -10.78 -2.06
C ARG A 14 1.04 -12.08 -1.83
N GLU A 15 1.89 -12.47 -2.76
CA GLU A 15 2.73 -13.64 -2.58
C GLU A 15 3.69 -13.43 -1.41
N ALA A 16 4.32 -12.27 -1.35
CA ALA A 16 5.20 -11.93 -0.25
C ALA A 16 4.44 -11.89 1.08
N LEU A 17 3.22 -11.35 1.06
CA LEU A 17 2.39 -11.29 2.26
C LEU A 17 2.02 -12.67 2.76
N LEU A 18 1.70 -13.58 1.86
CA LEU A 18 1.37 -14.94 2.25
C LEU A 18 2.58 -15.59 2.93
N ALA A 19 3.76 -15.43 2.37
CA ALA A 19 4.98 -15.96 2.97
C ALA A 19 5.24 -15.34 4.34
N ALA A 20 5.04 -14.03 4.46
CA ALA A 20 5.24 -13.34 5.72
C ALA A 20 4.28 -13.83 6.81
N ARG A 21 3.04 -14.12 6.43
CA ARG A 21 2.06 -14.67 7.37
C ARG A 21 2.45 -16.06 7.84
N LYS A 22 2.94 -16.89 6.93
CA LYS A 22 3.39 -18.23 7.28
C LYS A 22 4.56 -18.16 8.25
N ASP A 23 5.45 -17.19 8.05
CA ASP A 23 6.61 -17.01 8.90
C ASP A 23 6.28 -16.25 10.18
N ARG A 24 5.06 -15.76 10.31
CA ARG A 24 4.61 -14.95 11.44
C ARG A 24 5.48 -13.70 11.61
N ASP A 25 5.91 -13.15 10.50
CA ASP A 25 6.76 -11.96 10.48
C ASP A 25 5.87 -10.71 10.46
N VAL A 26 5.58 -10.20 11.64
CA VAL A 26 4.65 -9.08 11.82
C VAL A 26 5.10 -7.83 11.07
N THR A 27 6.38 -7.56 11.07
CA THR A 27 6.93 -6.38 10.40
C THR A 27 6.70 -6.46 8.90
N ARG A 28 6.98 -7.62 8.30
CA ARG A 28 6.75 -7.82 6.87
C ARG A 28 5.28 -7.73 6.53
N VAL A 29 4.42 -8.33 7.36
CA VAL A 29 2.98 -8.27 7.14
C VAL A 29 2.51 -6.82 7.13
N SER A 30 2.96 -6.03 8.09
CA SER A 30 2.57 -4.62 8.19
C SER A 30 3.00 -3.83 6.96
N ALA A 31 4.25 -3.97 6.56
CA ALA A 31 4.78 -3.25 5.40
C ALA A 31 4.04 -3.62 4.11
N LEU A 32 3.80 -4.92 3.92
CA LEU A 32 3.15 -5.38 2.70
C LEU A 32 1.69 -4.97 2.62
N ARG A 33 0.99 -4.96 3.75
CA ARG A 33 -0.39 -4.47 3.80
C ARG A 33 -0.47 -3.00 3.47
N SER A 34 0.46 -2.21 3.99
CA SER A 34 0.50 -0.77 3.70
C SER A 34 0.74 -0.53 2.21
N ALA A 35 1.63 -1.29 1.61
CA ALA A 35 1.91 -1.16 0.18
C ALA A 35 0.69 -1.51 -0.66
N LEU A 36 0.00 -2.59 -0.31
CA LEU A 36 -1.22 -2.99 -1.03
C LEU A 36 -2.30 -1.92 -0.91
N SER A 37 -2.46 -1.36 0.29
CA SER A 37 -3.43 -0.29 0.51
C SER A 37 -3.08 0.96 -0.30
N ALA A 38 -1.81 1.29 -0.42
CA ALA A 38 -1.39 2.45 -1.18
C ALA A 38 -1.78 2.30 -2.66
N ILE A 39 -1.60 1.12 -3.21
CA ILE A 39 -1.99 0.86 -4.59
C ILE A 39 -3.51 0.95 -4.74
N ASP A 40 -4.25 0.32 -3.85
CA ASP A 40 -5.72 0.35 -3.92
C ASP A 40 -6.24 1.77 -3.80
N ASN A 41 -5.69 2.56 -2.90
CA ASN A 41 -6.11 3.94 -2.73
C ASN A 41 -5.80 4.79 -3.95
N ALA A 42 -4.65 4.58 -4.55
CA ALA A 42 -4.26 5.34 -5.74
C ALA A 42 -5.11 5.00 -6.96
N GLU A 43 -5.62 3.77 -7.04
CA GLU A 43 -6.48 3.38 -8.13
C GLU A 43 -7.90 3.91 -7.98
N THR A 44 -8.28 4.26 -6.78
CA THR A 44 -9.63 4.73 -6.50
C THR A 44 -9.73 6.22 -6.84
N PRO A 45 -10.60 6.62 -7.76
CA PRO A 45 -10.78 8.04 -8.06
C PRO A 45 -11.22 8.82 -6.81
N ASP A 46 -10.72 10.03 -6.66
CA ASP A 46 -11.05 10.84 -5.49
C ASP A 46 -12.55 11.01 -5.29
N GLY A 47 -13.27 11.22 -6.37
CA GLY A 47 -14.72 11.36 -6.28
C GLY A 47 -15.39 10.10 -5.75
N ALA A 48 -14.96 8.94 -6.22
CA ALA A 48 -15.52 7.68 -5.77
C ALA A 48 -15.20 7.43 -4.30
N ARG A 49 -14.00 7.84 -3.86
CA ARG A 49 -13.65 7.72 -2.46
C ARG A 49 -14.54 8.56 -1.57
N VAL A 50 -14.78 9.80 -1.96
CA VAL A 50 -15.64 10.70 -1.20
C VAL A 50 -17.05 10.14 -1.15
N ASP A 51 -17.55 9.67 -2.30
CA ASP A 51 -18.88 9.09 -2.37
C ASP A 51 -19.01 7.84 -1.49
N ALA A 52 -18.01 7.00 -1.50
CA ALA A 52 -18.00 5.81 -0.68
C ALA A 52 -18.05 6.16 0.81
N LEU A 53 -17.30 7.17 1.21
CA LEU A 53 -17.31 7.61 2.59
C LEU A 53 -18.64 8.23 2.97
N SER A 54 -19.21 9.03 2.07
CA SER A 54 -20.48 9.69 2.34
C SER A 54 -21.63 8.71 2.40
N SER A 55 -21.63 7.75 1.50
CA SER A 55 -22.73 6.83 1.37
C SER A 55 -22.66 5.64 2.33
N GLY A 56 -21.59 5.53 3.04
CA GLY A 56 -21.40 4.41 3.96
C GLY A 56 -22.46 4.34 5.04
N THR A 57 -23.16 5.44 5.25
CA THR A 57 -24.17 5.48 6.29
C THR A 57 -25.56 5.36 5.76
N ILE A 58 -25.78 5.48 4.44
CA ILE A 58 -27.13 5.48 3.93
C ILE A 58 -27.32 4.40 2.95
N ALA A 59 -28.23 3.57 3.11
CA ALA A 59 -28.60 2.61 2.11
C ALA A 59 -27.49 2.47 1.10
N GLY A 60 -26.36 2.41 1.60
CA GLY A 60 -25.18 2.44 0.80
C GLY A 60 -25.21 1.47 -0.34
N GLY A 61 -26.08 0.50 -0.30
CA GLY A 61 -26.16 -0.50 -1.33
C GLY A 61 -26.32 0.09 -2.73
N VAL A 62 -27.25 1.01 -2.87
CA VAL A 62 -27.54 1.59 -4.18
C VAL A 62 -26.43 2.52 -4.62
N VAL A 63 -26.02 3.40 -3.72
CA VAL A 63 -24.96 4.34 -4.04
C VAL A 63 -23.62 3.60 -4.19
N GLY A 64 -23.44 2.58 -3.38
CA GLY A 64 -22.26 1.77 -3.47
C GLY A 64 -22.09 1.09 -4.81
N LEU A 65 -23.19 0.67 -5.42
CA LEU A 65 -23.14 0.06 -6.73
C LEU A 65 -22.69 1.08 -7.78
N GLY A 66 -23.19 2.29 -7.69
CA GLY A 66 -22.79 3.34 -8.60
C GLY A 66 -21.31 3.64 -8.47
N ALA A 67 -20.83 3.72 -7.24
CA ALA A 67 -19.42 3.97 -6.98
C ALA A 67 -18.56 2.82 -7.49
N ALA A 68 -19.04 1.60 -7.35
CA ALA A 68 -18.29 0.44 -7.80
C ALA A 68 -18.14 0.38 -9.31
N GLU A 69 -19.02 1.06 -10.02
CA GLU A 69 -18.94 1.08 -11.46
C GLU A 69 -18.01 2.15 -12.00
N VAL A 70 -17.54 3.04 -11.14
CA VAL A 70 -16.60 4.07 -11.56
C VAL A 70 -15.28 3.37 -11.92
N ALA A 71 -14.78 3.68 -13.09
CA ALA A 71 -13.55 3.06 -13.56
C ALA A 71 -12.38 3.36 -12.63
N ARG A 72 -11.62 2.35 -12.34
CA ARG A 72 -10.41 2.54 -11.56
C ARG A 72 -9.36 3.22 -12.41
N ARG A 73 -8.51 3.98 -11.77
CA ARG A 73 -7.41 4.63 -12.46
C ARG A 73 -6.36 3.58 -12.79
N ASP A 74 -5.87 3.63 -14.02
CA ASP A 74 -4.79 2.75 -14.42
C ASP A 74 -3.48 3.39 -13.99
N LEU A 75 -2.72 2.66 -13.23
CA LEU A 75 -1.43 3.15 -12.75
C LEU A 75 -0.31 2.56 -13.59
N SER A 76 0.62 3.39 -14.00
CA SER A 76 1.80 2.92 -14.71
C SER A 76 2.76 2.27 -13.71
N ASP A 77 3.69 1.48 -14.21
CA ASP A 77 4.71 0.88 -13.37
C ASP A 77 5.50 1.98 -12.63
N ALA A 78 5.82 3.07 -13.32
CA ALA A 78 6.54 4.18 -12.70
C ALA A 78 5.75 4.82 -11.56
N GLU A 79 4.44 4.96 -11.75
CA GLU A 79 3.58 5.50 -10.70
C GLU A 79 3.53 4.58 -9.49
N ILE A 80 3.45 3.28 -9.71
CA ILE A 80 3.43 2.33 -8.61
C ILE A 80 4.76 2.33 -7.86
N ARG A 81 5.87 2.36 -8.59
CA ARG A 81 7.18 2.44 -7.95
C ARG A 81 7.31 3.70 -7.12
N SER A 82 6.77 4.81 -7.62
CA SER A 82 6.78 6.07 -6.88
C SER A 82 5.95 5.96 -5.59
N LEU A 83 4.79 5.31 -5.66
CA LEU A 83 3.97 5.06 -4.48
C LEU A 83 4.72 4.23 -3.45
N LEU A 84 5.40 3.18 -3.91
CA LEU A 84 6.14 2.31 -3.02
C LEU A 84 7.35 3.03 -2.40
N HIS A 85 7.99 3.92 -3.15
CA HIS A 85 9.05 4.75 -2.58
C HIS A 85 8.51 5.65 -1.47
N GLY A 86 7.29 6.17 -1.64
CA GLY A 86 6.64 6.94 -0.58
C GLY A 86 6.40 6.10 0.66
N GLU A 87 6.01 4.84 0.47
CA GLU A 87 5.80 3.91 1.58
C GLU A 87 7.11 3.51 2.27
N ILE A 88 8.22 3.64 1.57
CA ILE A 88 9.54 3.44 2.16
C ILE A 88 9.99 4.69 2.93
N ASP A 89 9.81 5.85 2.32
CA ASP A 89 10.26 7.11 2.91
C ASP A 89 9.51 7.47 4.19
N GLU A 90 8.23 7.19 4.24
CA GLU A 90 7.41 7.53 5.39
C GLU A 90 7.92 6.89 6.69
N PRO A 91 8.13 5.57 6.76
CA PRO A 91 8.67 4.99 7.99
C PRO A 91 10.12 5.41 8.25
N LEU A 92 10.91 5.69 7.21
CA LEU A 92 12.27 6.17 7.43
C LEU A 92 12.28 7.56 8.04
N ASP A 93 11.37 8.43 7.61
CA ASP A 93 11.23 9.76 8.20
C ASP A 93 10.78 9.66 9.65
N ALA A 94 9.84 8.75 9.92
CA ALA A 94 9.38 8.53 11.28
C ALA A 94 10.53 8.03 12.17
N ALA A 95 11.36 7.12 11.64
CA ALA A 95 12.51 6.61 12.37
C ALA A 95 13.50 7.74 12.70
N ARG A 96 13.77 8.60 11.73
CA ARG A 96 14.68 9.72 11.95
C ARG A 96 14.16 10.66 13.03
N ALA A 97 12.86 10.90 13.05
CA ALA A 97 12.25 11.81 14.01
C ALA A 97 12.40 11.33 15.45
N ILE A 98 12.42 10.01 15.67
CA ILE A 98 12.48 9.47 17.03
C ILE A 98 13.83 8.88 17.40
N ASP A 99 14.75 8.77 16.46
CA ASP A 99 16.02 8.08 16.67
C ASP A 99 16.85 8.68 17.82
N ALA A 100 16.89 9.99 17.91
CA ALA A 100 17.69 10.66 18.92
C ALA A 100 17.16 10.39 20.32
N SER A 101 15.84 10.36 20.49
CA SER A 101 15.23 10.19 21.82
C SER A 101 14.88 8.76 22.13
N HIS A 102 14.52 7.96 21.11
CA HIS A 102 14.10 6.59 21.31
C HIS A 102 14.66 5.69 20.20
N PRO A 103 15.98 5.46 20.19
CA PRO A 103 16.59 4.68 19.11
C PRO A 103 16.01 3.27 18.96
N GLU A 104 15.55 2.67 20.06
CA GLU A 104 14.98 1.34 20.00
C GLU A 104 13.65 1.33 19.24
N ARG A 105 12.95 2.46 19.21
CA ARG A 105 11.68 2.55 18.49
C ARG A 105 11.87 2.81 17.00
N ALA A 106 13.06 3.21 16.59
CA ALA A 106 13.35 3.44 15.19
C ALA A 106 13.59 2.14 14.42
N THR A 107 13.83 1.05 15.11
CA THR A 107 14.15 -0.24 14.51
C THR A 107 13.03 -0.79 13.63
N THR A 108 11.80 -0.79 14.13
CA THR A 108 10.67 -1.35 13.39
C THR A 108 10.37 -0.58 12.10
N PRO A 109 10.26 0.76 12.11
CA PRO A 109 10.02 1.45 10.84
C PRO A 109 11.15 1.27 9.85
N ARG A 110 12.40 1.17 10.30
CA ARG A 110 13.50 0.89 9.40
C ARG A 110 13.38 -0.49 8.76
N ALA A 111 12.96 -1.46 9.55
CA ALA A 111 12.77 -2.82 9.04
C ALA A 111 11.61 -2.86 8.04
N GLU A 112 10.53 -2.13 8.29
CA GLU A 112 9.42 -2.05 7.35
C GLU A 112 9.86 -1.45 6.02
N ALA A 113 10.64 -0.38 6.08
CA ALA A 113 11.16 0.25 4.88
C ALA A 113 12.04 -0.72 4.08
N ALA A 114 12.85 -1.50 4.78
CA ALA A 114 13.73 -2.46 4.13
C ALA A 114 12.97 -3.54 3.38
N VAL A 115 11.83 -3.97 3.91
CA VAL A 115 10.98 -4.98 3.25
C VAL A 115 10.58 -4.51 1.87
N LEU A 116 10.09 -3.28 1.77
CA LEU A 116 9.63 -2.73 0.49
C LEU A 116 10.80 -2.40 -0.44
N SER A 117 11.88 -1.93 0.12
CA SER A 117 13.08 -1.64 -0.65
C SER A 117 13.60 -2.91 -1.34
N ASP A 118 13.61 -4.02 -0.61
CA ASP A 118 14.03 -5.29 -1.16
C ASP A 118 13.12 -5.75 -2.31
N LEU A 119 11.81 -5.53 -2.16
CA LEU A 119 10.87 -5.90 -3.21
C LEU A 119 11.01 -5.06 -4.46
N LEU A 120 11.39 -3.81 -4.31
CA LEU A 120 11.65 -2.96 -5.47
C LEU A 120 12.90 -3.40 -6.20
N GLY A 121 13.65 -4.28 -5.58
CA GLY A 121 14.84 -4.87 -6.17
C GLY A 121 16.04 -3.99 -6.11
N ASP A 122 15.91 -2.91 -5.41
CA ASP A 122 16.98 -2.08 -5.22
C ASP A 122 17.76 -1.91 -6.32
N VAL A 123 17.12 -1.88 -7.36
CA VAL A 123 17.77 -1.78 -8.55
C VAL A 123 18.14 -0.43 -8.80
#